data_27f14560b1761a37f3cfef7b8026323e
#
_entry.id   27f14560b1761a37f3cfef7b8026323e
#
_cell.length_a   1.000
_cell.length_b   1.000
_cell.length_c   1.000
_cell.angle_alpha   90.00
_cell.angle_beta   90.00
_cell.angle_gamma   90.00
#
_symmetry.space_group_name_H-M   'P 1'
#
loop_
_entity.id
_entity.type
_entity.pdbx_description
1 polymer ?
#
loop_
_entity_poly.entity_id
_entity_poly.type
_entity_poly.pdbx_seq_one_letter_code
_entity_poly.pdbx_strand_id
1 'polypeptide(L)'
;MLNLQSLTSAGCAYTPPPIQTAYNLTGLYAEGYNGKGQTIGIIDWCGSLTIQSDANAFSATFGLPALTSSNFAITYIPTPSLCESTDQVEINIDVEWAHAVAPGANINLIVPPSATFLDVDDAEFTAVTYGLANVISGSYGSPESETPESILDTENLISEIGAISGISTNFSSGDSGDFSFDFIPATVSAPADSPWATAVGGITLALNPDNSIAWQAGWGNNETLLAEEGFVADPPSNEAFGFIGGSGGGPSNCASQSVNTTTGAVTCLAGFPKPSYQSKLPGKYRQLPDVSWLADPYTGVAILISVPGNVPERVWQVWGGTSVAAPMFSALWAIANQEAGAPLGQAAPYMYSLPAGAVYDIVPVGSKTNVRGSILDTSGATAYSADAIMGGEGPGTFVSALWDYAFLEDTALVISFGTDCTQAPGLGFITQCNAPTALHTKVGWDNVTGVGSPNAKAFADSFHPAAAVTK
;
A
#
# COMPACT_ATOMS: atom_id res chain seq x y z
N MET A 1 12.77 12.48 7.41
CA MET A 1 13.34 11.12 7.33
C MET A 1 14.21 10.92 8.56
N LEU A 2 13.89 9.98 9.43
CA LEU A 2 14.79 9.56 10.51
C LEU A 2 15.85 8.66 9.90
N ASN A 3 17.13 8.94 10.18
CA ASN A 3 18.18 7.99 9.87
C ASN A 3 18.12 6.87 10.91
N LEU A 4 17.54 5.73 10.53
CA LEU A 4 17.38 4.58 11.41
C LEU A 4 18.68 3.77 11.60
N GLN A 5 19.82 4.17 11.01
CA GLN A 5 21.09 3.50 11.21
C GLN A 5 21.50 3.35 12.70
N SER A 6 20.93 4.20 13.56
CA SER A 6 21.11 4.07 15.01
C SER A 6 20.09 3.11 15.67
N LEU A 7 19.03 2.71 14.94
CA LEU A 7 17.93 1.88 15.45
C LEU A 7 17.91 0.51 14.78
N THR A 8 18.28 0.46 13.49
CA THR A 8 18.45 -0.79 12.73
C THR A 8 19.60 -0.59 11.74
N SER A 9 20.23 -1.62 11.29
CA SER A 9 21.25 -1.56 10.22
C SER A 9 20.66 -1.23 8.84
N ALA A 10 19.37 -1.02 8.72
CA ALA A 10 18.65 -0.91 7.45
C ALA A 10 18.12 0.51 7.19
N GLY A 11 18.94 1.38 6.66
CA GLY A 11 18.52 2.53 5.87
C GLY A 11 17.71 3.64 6.55
N CYS A 12 16.97 4.39 5.75
CA CYS A 12 16.09 5.49 6.15
C CYS A 12 14.63 5.05 6.02
N ALA A 13 13.79 5.46 6.99
CA ALA A 13 12.34 5.27 6.91
C ALA A 13 11.61 6.58 7.12
N TYR A 14 10.42 6.70 6.53
CA TYR A 14 9.51 7.77 6.88
C TYR A 14 8.84 7.48 8.23
N THR A 15 8.59 8.54 8.96
CA THR A 15 7.90 8.52 10.25
C THR A 15 6.65 9.40 10.17
N PRO A 16 5.70 9.32 11.11
CA PRO A 16 4.46 10.08 11.04
C PRO A 16 4.63 11.58 10.79
N PRO A 17 5.49 12.36 11.49
CA PRO A 17 5.55 13.80 11.30
C PRO A 17 5.91 14.26 9.87
N PRO A 18 6.94 13.71 9.20
CA PRO A 18 7.21 14.01 7.79
C PRO A 18 6.02 13.72 6.87
N ILE A 19 5.38 12.56 7.02
CA ILE A 19 4.25 12.17 6.19
C ILE A 19 3.03 13.07 6.45
N GLN A 20 2.73 13.36 7.70
CA GLN A 20 1.65 14.29 8.07
C GLN A 20 1.86 15.68 7.46
N THR A 21 3.11 16.13 7.38
CA THR A 21 3.45 17.43 6.75
C THR A 21 3.33 17.35 5.23
N ALA A 22 3.94 16.32 4.61
CA ALA A 22 3.98 16.15 3.16
C ALA A 22 2.58 16.12 2.53
N TYR A 23 1.66 15.42 3.18
CA TYR A 23 0.28 15.25 2.71
C TYR A 23 -0.72 16.23 3.34
N ASN A 24 -0.25 17.25 4.09
CA ASN A 24 -1.06 18.31 4.67
C ASN A 24 -2.13 17.83 5.69
N LEU A 25 -1.85 16.72 6.38
CA LEU A 25 -2.70 16.24 7.49
C LEU A 25 -2.68 17.19 8.68
N THR A 26 -1.54 17.87 8.94
CA THR A 26 -1.40 18.85 10.01
C THR A 26 -2.41 20.01 9.89
N GLY A 27 -2.77 20.38 8.66
CA GLY A 27 -3.82 21.38 8.41
C GLY A 27 -5.20 20.91 8.88
N LEU A 28 -5.55 19.65 8.63
CA LEU A 28 -6.80 19.04 9.12
C LEU A 28 -6.84 18.97 10.64
N TYR A 29 -5.73 18.56 11.26
CA TYR A 29 -5.65 18.47 12.73
C TYR A 29 -5.81 19.83 13.41
N ALA A 30 -5.27 20.89 12.81
CA ALA A 30 -5.42 22.26 13.31
C ALA A 30 -6.88 22.74 13.28
N GLU A 31 -7.71 22.21 12.39
CA GLU A 31 -9.13 22.47 12.27
C GLU A 31 -9.99 21.52 13.11
N GLY A 32 -9.37 20.51 13.75
CA GLY A 32 -10.05 19.54 14.61
C GLY A 32 -10.51 18.26 13.90
N TYR A 33 -10.12 18.10 12.63
CA TYR A 33 -10.42 16.91 11.84
C TYR A 33 -9.27 15.91 11.93
N ASN A 34 -9.44 14.87 12.71
CA ASN A 34 -8.43 13.84 13.00
C ASN A 34 -9.02 12.44 13.13
N GLY A 35 -10.23 12.22 12.62
CA GLY A 35 -10.96 10.96 12.69
C GLY A 35 -11.83 10.80 13.93
N LYS A 36 -11.94 11.83 14.79
CA LYS A 36 -12.71 11.76 16.02
C LYS A 36 -14.18 11.38 15.77
N GLY A 37 -14.65 10.37 16.52
CA GLY A 37 -16.01 9.85 16.42
C GLY A 37 -16.19 8.80 15.31
N GLN A 38 -15.13 8.49 14.58
CA GLN A 38 -15.09 7.40 13.61
C GLN A 38 -14.39 6.18 14.20
N THR A 39 -14.73 5.00 13.70
CA THR A 39 -14.05 3.75 13.99
C THR A 39 -13.51 3.14 12.70
N ILE A 40 -12.22 2.82 12.70
CA ILE A 40 -11.54 2.09 11.63
C ILE A 40 -11.47 0.63 12.05
N GLY A 41 -12.07 -0.26 11.28
CA GLY A 41 -11.94 -1.70 11.42
C GLY A 41 -10.74 -2.17 10.60
N ILE A 42 -9.80 -2.81 11.24
CA ILE A 42 -8.66 -3.44 10.60
C ILE A 42 -8.88 -4.94 10.67
N ILE A 43 -8.86 -5.61 9.52
CA ILE A 43 -9.02 -7.06 9.47
C ILE A 43 -7.67 -7.70 9.25
N ASP A 44 -7.19 -8.38 10.28
CA ASP A 44 -5.93 -9.12 10.28
C ASP A 44 -6.09 -10.42 11.05
N TRP A 45 -5.54 -11.50 10.49
CA TRP A 45 -5.66 -12.84 11.08
C TRP A 45 -4.69 -13.06 12.23
N CYS A 46 -5.01 -14.07 13.02
CA CYS A 46 -4.19 -14.60 14.10
C CYS A 46 -4.01 -13.70 15.33
N GLY A 47 -4.08 -12.39 15.18
CA GLY A 47 -3.93 -11.46 16.28
C GLY A 47 -2.49 -11.31 16.82
N SER A 48 -2.31 -10.36 17.73
CA SER A 48 -1.04 -10.07 18.38
C SER A 48 -1.25 -9.77 19.87
N LEU A 49 -0.43 -10.37 20.74
CA LEU A 49 -0.43 -10.09 22.17
C LEU A 49 0.24 -8.76 22.52
N THR A 50 1.01 -8.20 21.63
CA THR A 50 1.84 -7.02 21.89
C THR A 50 1.37 -5.77 21.17
N ILE A 51 0.45 -5.88 20.21
CA ILE A 51 0.06 -4.76 19.34
C ILE A 51 -0.30 -3.47 20.10
N GLN A 52 -1.14 -3.54 21.13
CA GLN A 52 -1.49 -2.32 21.87
C GLN A 52 -0.28 -1.70 22.58
N SER A 53 0.63 -2.53 23.08
CA SER A 53 1.84 -2.05 23.76
C SER A 53 2.86 -1.48 22.78
N ASP A 54 2.96 -2.06 21.58
CA ASP A 54 3.89 -1.65 20.53
C ASP A 54 3.40 -0.35 19.88
N ALA A 55 2.13 -0.30 19.49
CA ALA A 55 1.49 0.91 18.97
C ALA A 55 1.51 2.08 19.97
N ASN A 56 1.43 1.81 21.29
CA ASN A 56 1.59 2.84 22.30
C ASN A 56 3.04 3.34 22.42
N ALA A 57 4.02 2.45 22.28
CA ALA A 57 5.44 2.87 22.27
C ALA A 57 5.78 3.65 21.00
N PHE A 58 5.25 3.23 19.85
CA PHE A 58 5.29 3.99 18.59
C PHE A 58 4.66 5.38 18.77
N SER A 59 3.43 5.43 19.28
CA SER A 59 2.69 6.67 19.51
C SER A 59 3.44 7.64 20.43
N ALA A 60 4.00 7.13 21.53
CA ALA A 60 4.78 7.93 22.47
C ALA A 60 6.04 8.52 21.81
N THR A 61 6.68 7.79 20.89
CA THR A 61 7.87 8.24 20.16
C THR A 61 7.56 9.43 19.25
N PHE A 62 6.38 9.44 18.63
CA PHE A 62 6.00 10.45 17.64
C PHE A 62 4.96 11.47 18.16
N GLY A 63 4.64 11.42 19.44
CA GLY A 63 3.71 12.38 20.07
C GLY A 63 2.24 12.17 19.68
N LEU A 64 1.87 10.95 19.27
CA LEU A 64 0.49 10.57 18.99
C LEU A 64 -0.24 10.25 20.30
N PRO A 65 -1.59 10.36 20.33
CA PRO A 65 -2.38 9.94 21.49
C PRO A 65 -2.19 8.44 21.79
N ALA A 66 -2.33 8.06 23.04
CA ALA A 66 -2.26 6.65 23.41
C ALA A 66 -3.52 5.88 22.99
N LEU A 67 -3.35 4.65 22.55
CA LEU A 67 -4.41 3.68 22.35
C LEU A 67 -4.78 3.03 23.69
N THR A 68 -6.02 3.22 24.11
CA THR A 68 -6.57 2.76 25.39
C THR A 68 -7.84 1.97 25.16
N SER A 69 -8.40 1.35 26.19
CA SER A 69 -9.68 0.65 26.07
C SER A 69 -10.86 1.54 25.66
N SER A 70 -10.68 2.86 25.59
CA SER A 70 -11.73 3.79 25.13
C SER A 70 -11.67 4.05 23.61
N ASN A 71 -10.55 3.77 22.95
CA ASN A 71 -10.35 4.04 21.53
C ASN A 71 -9.62 2.91 20.78
N PHE A 72 -9.37 1.78 21.43
CA PHE A 72 -8.79 0.60 20.85
C PHE A 72 -9.47 -0.66 21.35
N ALA A 73 -9.94 -1.49 20.44
CA ALA A 73 -10.54 -2.79 20.73
C ALA A 73 -9.90 -3.88 19.87
N ILE A 74 -9.94 -5.12 20.36
CA ILE A 74 -9.62 -6.32 19.58
C ILE A 74 -10.86 -7.21 19.61
N THR A 75 -11.41 -7.48 18.44
CA THR A 75 -12.62 -8.29 18.27
C THR A 75 -12.25 -9.60 17.57
N TYR A 76 -12.27 -10.71 18.28
CA TYR A 76 -12.00 -12.03 17.72
C TYR A 76 -13.25 -12.64 17.12
N ILE A 77 -13.14 -13.27 15.94
CA ILE A 77 -14.24 -13.89 15.23
C ILE A 77 -13.86 -15.30 14.78
N PRO A 78 -14.56 -16.36 15.20
CA PRO A 78 -15.58 -16.34 16.27
C PRO A 78 -14.99 -16.40 17.67
N THR A 79 -13.75 -16.83 17.82
CA THR A 79 -13.08 -17.05 19.12
C THR A 79 -11.60 -16.65 19.03
N PRO A 80 -10.99 -16.25 20.16
CA PRO A 80 -9.57 -15.94 20.17
C PRO A 80 -8.74 -17.12 19.64
N SER A 81 -7.91 -16.85 18.66
CA SER A 81 -6.88 -17.72 18.15
C SER A 81 -5.59 -16.92 18.01
N LEU A 82 -4.48 -17.53 18.35
CA LEU A 82 -3.15 -16.96 18.10
C LEU A 82 -2.40 -17.99 17.29
N CYS A 83 -1.98 -17.60 16.12
CA CYS A 83 -1.11 -18.42 15.30
C CYS A 83 0.34 -18.32 15.82
N GLU A 84 1.15 -19.31 15.50
CA GLU A 84 2.61 -19.24 15.70
C GLU A 84 3.29 -18.38 14.62
N SER A 85 2.54 -17.57 13.89
CA SER A 85 3.02 -16.99 12.67
C SER A 85 3.64 -15.60 12.85
N THR A 86 4.30 -15.16 11.78
CA THR A 86 5.04 -13.90 11.67
C THR A 86 4.16 -12.71 11.30
N ASP A 87 2.82 -12.86 11.27
CA ASP A 87 1.89 -11.83 10.78
C ASP A 87 1.78 -10.61 11.70
N GLN A 88 2.51 -10.59 12.81
CA GLN A 88 2.61 -9.42 13.68
C GLN A 88 3.11 -8.18 12.95
N VAL A 89 3.89 -8.33 11.89
CA VAL A 89 4.39 -7.20 11.08
C VAL A 89 3.21 -6.48 10.43
N GLU A 90 2.32 -7.21 9.78
CA GLU A 90 1.15 -6.65 9.10
C GLU A 90 0.25 -5.92 10.09
N ILE A 91 -0.07 -6.55 11.21
CA ILE A 91 -0.88 -5.94 12.27
C ILE A 91 -0.27 -4.63 12.78
N ASN A 92 1.07 -4.57 12.94
CA ASN A 92 1.75 -3.35 13.37
C ASN A 92 1.72 -2.26 12.28
N ILE A 93 1.93 -2.63 11.00
CA ILE A 93 1.78 -1.69 9.87
C ILE A 93 0.39 -1.05 9.91
N ASP A 94 -0.64 -1.86 9.94
CA ASP A 94 -2.02 -1.42 9.81
C ASP A 94 -2.46 -0.55 10.99
N VAL A 95 -2.22 -1.00 12.21
CA VAL A 95 -2.64 -0.28 13.42
C VAL A 95 -1.83 1.01 13.62
N GLU A 96 -0.51 0.95 13.47
CA GLU A 96 0.35 2.12 13.72
C GLU A 96 0.13 3.21 12.68
N TRP A 97 -0.03 2.86 11.40
CA TRP A 97 -0.19 3.84 10.33
C TRP A 97 -1.62 4.33 10.15
N ALA A 98 -2.64 3.52 10.43
CA ALA A 98 -4.00 4.04 10.57
C ALA A 98 -4.09 5.07 11.71
N HIS A 99 -3.49 4.77 12.88
CA HIS A 99 -3.44 5.69 14.01
C HIS A 99 -2.59 6.94 13.73
N ALA A 100 -1.50 6.80 12.99
CA ALA A 100 -0.65 7.94 12.61
C ALA A 100 -1.37 8.94 11.71
N VAL A 101 -2.28 8.47 10.84
CA VAL A 101 -3.06 9.32 9.93
C VAL A 101 -4.33 9.85 10.59
N ALA A 102 -5.05 9.04 11.36
CA ALA A 102 -6.27 9.45 12.05
C ALA A 102 -6.16 9.28 13.58
N PRO A 103 -5.35 10.11 14.26
CA PRO A 103 -5.01 9.91 15.66
C PRO A 103 -6.19 10.09 16.62
N GLY A 104 -7.31 10.63 16.17
CA GLY A 104 -8.54 10.77 16.96
C GLY A 104 -9.60 9.71 16.70
N ALA A 105 -9.37 8.82 15.70
CA ALA A 105 -10.28 7.71 15.42
C ALA A 105 -10.14 6.60 16.48
N ASN A 106 -11.21 5.82 16.64
CA ASN A 106 -11.13 4.53 17.30
C ASN A 106 -10.57 3.50 16.29
N ILE A 107 -9.83 2.52 16.79
CA ILE A 107 -9.39 1.36 16.01
C ILE A 107 -10.02 0.11 16.62
N ASN A 108 -10.63 -0.69 15.77
CA ASN A 108 -11.09 -2.02 16.09
C ASN A 108 -10.32 -3.05 15.26
N LEU A 109 -9.36 -3.73 15.86
CA LEU A 109 -8.66 -4.84 15.24
C LEU A 109 -9.59 -6.07 15.26
N ILE A 110 -10.04 -6.50 14.09
CA ILE A 110 -10.98 -7.60 13.88
C ILE A 110 -10.18 -8.81 13.43
N VAL A 111 -10.18 -9.85 14.25
CA VAL A 111 -9.22 -10.95 14.14
C VAL A 111 -9.93 -12.25 13.79
N PRO A 112 -9.86 -12.70 12.52
CA PRO A 112 -10.19 -14.07 12.14
C PRO A 112 -9.13 -15.06 12.65
N PRO A 113 -9.49 -16.35 12.84
CA PRO A 113 -8.60 -17.34 13.43
C PRO A 113 -7.48 -17.80 12.51
N SER A 114 -7.60 -17.57 11.19
CA SER A 114 -6.57 -17.91 10.20
C SER A 114 -6.68 -17.01 8.95
N ALA A 115 -5.70 -17.15 8.06
CA ALA A 115 -5.67 -16.48 6.76
C ALA A 115 -6.47 -17.20 5.66
N THR A 116 -7.32 -18.17 6.01
CA THR A 116 -8.15 -18.80 4.98
C THR A 116 -9.25 -17.87 4.50
N PHE A 117 -9.63 -17.94 3.23
CA PHE A 117 -10.72 -17.12 2.68
C PHE A 117 -11.97 -17.16 3.58
N LEU A 118 -12.39 -18.35 4.02
CA LEU A 118 -13.60 -18.49 4.83
C LEU A 118 -13.52 -17.77 6.17
N ASP A 119 -12.38 -17.80 6.84
CA ASP A 119 -12.21 -17.15 8.13
C ASP A 119 -12.16 -15.62 7.98
N VAL A 120 -11.47 -15.14 6.94
CA VAL A 120 -11.35 -13.70 6.64
C VAL A 120 -12.71 -13.16 6.17
N ASP A 121 -13.40 -13.85 5.26
CA ASP A 121 -14.75 -13.49 4.80
C ASP A 121 -15.77 -13.44 5.94
N ASP A 122 -15.72 -14.40 6.89
CA ASP A 122 -16.61 -14.40 8.07
C ASP A 122 -16.35 -13.18 8.97
N ALA A 123 -15.08 -12.82 9.15
CA ALA A 123 -14.71 -11.61 9.91
C ALA A 123 -15.18 -10.33 9.21
N GLU A 124 -14.98 -10.23 7.90
CA GLU A 124 -15.42 -9.07 7.11
C GLU A 124 -16.96 -8.98 7.07
N PHE A 125 -17.64 -10.10 6.78
CA PHE A 125 -19.11 -10.18 6.81
C PHE A 125 -19.67 -9.75 8.17
N THR A 126 -19.06 -10.22 9.25
CA THR A 126 -19.44 -9.84 10.61
C THR A 126 -19.24 -8.36 10.84
N ALA A 127 -18.10 -7.82 10.40
CA ALA A 127 -17.78 -6.40 10.55
C ALA A 127 -18.79 -5.48 9.85
N VAL A 128 -19.13 -5.78 8.58
CA VAL A 128 -20.09 -4.96 7.81
C VAL A 128 -21.54 -5.14 8.29
N THR A 129 -21.92 -6.39 8.65
CA THR A 129 -23.31 -6.70 9.06
C THR A 129 -23.67 -6.12 10.42
N TYR A 130 -22.73 -6.17 11.37
CA TYR A 130 -22.96 -5.64 12.73
C TYR A 130 -22.47 -4.22 12.91
N GLY A 131 -21.91 -3.58 11.86
CA GLY A 131 -21.45 -2.20 11.93
C GLY A 131 -20.33 -2.02 12.94
N LEU A 132 -19.34 -2.91 12.94
CA LEU A 132 -18.22 -2.87 13.89
C LEU A 132 -17.25 -1.72 13.62
N ALA A 133 -17.37 -1.08 12.46
CA ALA A 133 -16.56 0.06 12.05
C ALA A 133 -17.33 0.96 11.05
N ASN A 134 -16.84 2.19 10.84
CA ASN A 134 -17.32 3.10 9.79
C ASN A 134 -16.56 2.93 8.48
N VAL A 135 -15.31 2.46 8.59
CA VAL A 135 -14.40 2.18 7.48
C VAL A 135 -13.68 0.88 7.80
N ILE A 136 -13.57 -0.01 6.83
CA ILE A 136 -12.82 -1.26 6.95
C ILE A 136 -11.57 -1.16 6.09
N SER A 137 -10.44 -1.56 6.65
CA SER A 137 -9.15 -1.70 5.98
C SER A 137 -8.75 -3.17 5.95
N GLY A 138 -8.39 -3.67 4.77
CA GLY A 138 -7.84 -5.00 4.59
C GLY A 138 -6.55 -4.94 3.78
N SER A 139 -5.46 -5.34 4.42
CA SER A 139 -4.12 -5.39 3.82
C SER A 139 -3.78 -6.80 3.37
N TYR A 140 -4.70 -7.41 2.66
CA TYR A 140 -4.57 -8.78 2.15
C TYR A 140 -5.17 -8.90 0.75
N GLY A 141 -4.82 -9.97 0.08
CA GLY A 141 -5.40 -10.29 -1.21
C GLY A 141 -4.79 -11.56 -1.81
N SER A 142 -5.43 -11.98 -2.89
CA SER A 142 -5.02 -13.11 -3.70
C SER A 142 -5.21 -12.78 -5.18
N PRO A 143 -4.40 -13.36 -6.10
CA PRO A 143 -4.65 -13.19 -7.52
C PRO A 143 -6.07 -13.63 -7.89
N GLU A 144 -6.85 -12.77 -8.55
CA GLU A 144 -8.23 -13.06 -8.97
C GLU A 144 -8.32 -14.38 -9.75
N SER A 145 -7.30 -14.68 -10.57
CA SER A 145 -7.24 -15.92 -11.35
C SER A 145 -6.99 -17.18 -10.54
N GLU A 146 -6.51 -17.05 -9.31
CA GLU A 146 -6.25 -18.17 -8.39
C GLU A 146 -7.29 -18.25 -7.26
N THR A 147 -8.18 -17.26 -7.16
CA THR A 147 -9.28 -17.23 -6.19
C THR A 147 -10.50 -17.91 -6.81
N PRO A 148 -11.12 -18.90 -6.12
CA PRO A 148 -12.33 -19.55 -6.63
C PRO A 148 -13.48 -18.56 -6.88
N GLU A 149 -14.24 -18.73 -7.96
CA GLU A 149 -15.39 -17.86 -8.31
C GLU A 149 -16.37 -17.69 -7.13
N SER A 150 -16.62 -18.72 -6.36
CA SER A 150 -17.52 -18.66 -5.19
C SER A 150 -16.98 -17.77 -4.06
N ILE A 151 -15.67 -17.66 -3.93
CA ILE A 151 -15.04 -16.73 -2.98
C ILE A 151 -15.14 -15.30 -3.52
N LEU A 152 -14.79 -15.08 -4.79
CA LEU A 152 -14.93 -13.78 -5.45
C LEU A 152 -16.37 -13.23 -5.34
N ASP A 153 -17.37 -14.08 -5.56
CA ASP A 153 -18.78 -13.72 -5.39
C ASP A 153 -19.11 -13.35 -3.94
N THR A 154 -18.53 -14.06 -2.97
CA THR A 154 -18.73 -13.82 -1.53
C THR A 154 -18.10 -12.48 -1.13
N GLU A 155 -16.84 -12.25 -1.44
CA GLU A 155 -16.12 -11.00 -1.17
C GLU A 155 -16.82 -9.79 -1.81
N ASN A 156 -17.28 -9.95 -3.06
CA ASN A 156 -18.05 -8.93 -3.75
C ASN A 156 -19.38 -8.63 -3.03
N LEU A 157 -20.10 -9.65 -2.57
CA LEU A 157 -21.36 -9.47 -1.82
C LEU A 157 -21.12 -8.80 -0.46
N ILE A 158 -20.05 -9.15 0.26
CA ILE A 158 -19.71 -8.53 1.53
C ILE A 158 -19.42 -7.04 1.34
N SER A 159 -18.62 -6.68 0.33
CA SER A 159 -18.32 -5.30 0.00
C SER A 159 -19.59 -4.52 -0.43
N GLU A 160 -20.54 -5.17 -1.15
CA GLU A 160 -21.84 -4.58 -1.49
C GLU A 160 -22.68 -4.30 -0.24
N ILE A 161 -22.73 -5.23 0.72
CA ILE A 161 -23.41 -5.04 2.01
C ILE A 161 -22.78 -3.88 2.76
N GLY A 162 -21.46 -3.78 2.80
CA GLY A 162 -20.72 -2.65 3.38
C GLY A 162 -21.15 -1.33 2.76
N ALA A 163 -21.12 -1.24 1.43
CA ALA A 163 -21.50 -0.04 0.69
C ALA A 163 -22.96 0.40 0.95
N ILE A 164 -23.91 -0.54 0.98
CA ILE A 164 -25.32 -0.29 1.29
C ILE A 164 -25.50 0.17 2.75
N SER A 165 -24.67 -0.35 3.65
CA SER A 165 -24.68 -0.02 5.08
C SER A 165 -23.97 1.30 5.40
N GLY A 166 -23.40 1.98 4.40
CA GLY A 166 -22.66 3.22 4.58
C GLY A 166 -21.24 3.02 5.09
N ILE A 167 -20.69 1.82 4.95
CA ILE A 167 -19.33 1.43 5.32
C ILE A 167 -18.49 1.33 4.05
N SER A 168 -17.27 1.91 4.05
CA SER A 168 -16.31 1.68 2.98
C SER A 168 -15.42 0.51 3.33
N THR A 169 -15.28 -0.45 2.42
CA THR A 169 -14.26 -1.48 2.46
C THR A 169 -13.13 -1.08 1.52
N ASN A 170 -11.92 -0.97 2.04
CA ASN A 170 -10.75 -0.53 1.31
C ASN A 170 -9.67 -1.60 1.41
N PHE A 171 -9.17 -2.05 0.27
CA PHE A 171 -8.20 -3.14 0.20
C PHE A 171 -6.93 -2.72 -0.52
N SER A 172 -5.81 -3.27 -0.07
CA SER A 172 -4.55 -3.20 -0.81
C SER A 172 -4.71 -3.83 -2.20
N SER A 173 -4.12 -3.19 -3.22
CA SER A 173 -4.25 -3.68 -4.59
C SER A 173 -3.24 -4.77 -4.98
N GLY A 174 -2.33 -5.11 -4.05
CA GLY A 174 -1.26 -6.09 -4.24
C GLY A 174 0.09 -5.45 -4.51
N ASP A 175 1.14 -6.26 -4.36
CA ASP A 175 2.55 -5.82 -4.35
C ASP A 175 3.36 -6.40 -5.52
N SER A 176 2.76 -7.25 -6.34
CA SER A 176 3.41 -7.96 -7.44
C SER A 176 3.03 -7.40 -8.83
N GLY A 177 2.64 -6.14 -8.91
CA GLY A 177 2.17 -5.53 -10.15
C GLY A 177 0.93 -6.24 -10.70
N ASP A 178 0.99 -6.75 -11.93
CA ASP A 178 -0.09 -7.54 -12.55
C ASP A 178 0.04 -9.06 -12.29
N PHE A 179 0.79 -9.45 -11.27
CA PHE A 179 1.11 -10.84 -10.89
C PHE A 179 1.91 -11.66 -11.93
N SER A 180 2.23 -11.12 -13.09
CA SER A 180 3.08 -11.85 -14.03
C SER A 180 4.50 -12.04 -13.50
N PHE A 181 4.92 -11.24 -12.53
CA PHE A 181 6.11 -11.43 -11.72
C PHE A 181 6.11 -12.77 -10.96
N ASP A 182 4.95 -13.22 -10.48
CA ASP A 182 4.75 -14.48 -9.76
C ASP A 182 4.55 -15.68 -10.73
N PHE A 183 4.85 -15.48 -12.00
CA PHE A 183 4.76 -16.51 -13.07
C PHE A 183 3.35 -17.01 -13.35
N ILE A 184 2.34 -16.21 -13.02
CA ILE A 184 0.94 -16.48 -13.39
C ILE A 184 0.48 -15.51 -14.50
N PRO A 185 -0.61 -15.82 -15.21
CA PRO A 185 -1.19 -14.87 -16.16
C PRO A 185 -1.55 -13.56 -15.49
N ALA A 186 -1.33 -12.44 -16.17
CA ALA A 186 -1.66 -11.13 -15.66
C ALA A 186 -3.12 -11.05 -15.16
N THR A 187 -3.28 -10.59 -13.94
CA THR A 187 -4.56 -10.48 -13.23
C THR A 187 -4.47 -9.37 -12.16
N VAL A 188 -5.53 -9.17 -11.40
CA VAL A 188 -5.61 -8.20 -10.31
C VAL A 188 -5.80 -8.90 -8.96
N SER A 189 -5.71 -8.17 -7.87
CA SER A 189 -5.93 -8.69 -6.52
C SER A 189 -7.40 -8.68 -6.14
N ALA A 190 -7.92 -9.78 -5.62
CA ALA A 190 -9.17 -9.87 -4.88
C ALA A 190 -8.88 -9.74 -3.37
N PRO A 191 -9.76 -9.10 -2.55
CA PRO A 191 -11.08 -8.57 -2.88
C PRO A 191 -11.07 -7.13 -3.43
N ALA A 192 -9.91 -6.53 -3.70
CA ALA A 192 -9.81 -5.17 -4.26
C ALA A 192 -10.47 -5.03 -5.64
N ASP A 193 -10.64 -6.12 -6.36
CA ASP A 193 -11.28 -6.22 -7.68
C ASP A 193 -12.80 -6.01 -7.65
N SER A 194 -13.43 -6.10 -6.47
CA SER A 194 -14.86 -5.85 -6.33
C SER A 194 -15.26 -4.44 -6.79
N PRO A 195 -16.34 -4.29 -7.59
CA PRO A 195 -16.93 -2.99 -7.90
C PRO A 195 -17.44 -2.21 -6.68
N TRP A 196 -17.61 -2.87 -5.54
CA TRP A 196 -18.11 -2.28 -4.30
C TRP A 196 -17.02 -1.97 -3.29
N ALA A 197 -15.79 -2.41 -3.54
CA ALA A 197 -14.62 -2.08 -2.75
C ALA A 197 -13.88 -0.86 -3.30
N THR A 198 -12.95 -0.33 -2.51
CA THR A 198 -11.97 0.67 -2.94
C THR A 198 -10.60 0.03 -2.98
N ALA A 199 -9.99 -0.03 -4.15
CA ALA A 199 -8.64 -0.55 -4.35
C ALA A 199 -7.60 0.55 -4.11
N VAL A 200 -6.66 0.30 -3.20
CA VAL A 200 -5.61 1.25 -2.84
C VAL A 200 -4.27 0.74 -3.35
N GLY A 201 -3.72 1.44 -4.31
CA GLY A 201 -2.41 1.17 -4.91
C GLY A 201 -1.26 1.85 -4.20
N GLY A 202 -0.08 1.73 -4.79
CA GLY A 202 1.16 2.15 -4.20
C GLY A 202 1.92 3.23 -4.98
N ILE A 203 2.59 4.12 -4.26
CA ILE A 203 3.54 5.09 -4.79
C ILE A 203 4.88 5.01 -4.10
N THR A 204 5.91 5.46 -4.81
CA THR A 204 7.22 5.82 -4.28
C THR A 204 7.23 7.31 -3.93
N LEU A 205 7.85 7.68 -2.82
CA LEU A 205 7.87 9.06 -2.31
C LEU A 205 9.29 9.52 -2.01
N ALA A 206 9.63 10.72 -2.44
CA ALA A 206 10.80 11.45 -1.95
C ALA A 206 10.39 12.81 -1.39
N LEU A 207 10.97 13.18 -0.25
CA LEU A 207 10.73 14.45 0.43
C LEU A 207 11.97 15.34 0.40
N ASN A 208 11.73 16.65 0.31
CA ASN A 208 12.72 17.66 0.58
C ASN A 208 13.05 17.73 2.09
N PRO A 209 14.17 18.39 2.49
CA PRO A 209 14.52 18.55 3.90
C PRO A 209 13.47 19.27 4.77
N ASP A 210 12.56 20.04 4.15
CA ASP A 210 11.44 20.71 4.82
C ASP A 210 10.17 19.84 4.89
N ASN A 211 10.27 18.57 4.51
CA ASN A 211 9.19 17.61 4.40
C ASN A 211 8.13 17.92 3.32
N SER A 212 8.38 18.87 2.43
CA SER A 212 7.56 18.99 1.22
C SER A 212 7.87 17.85 0.24
N ILE A 213 6.89 17.49 -0.59
CA ILE A 213 7.07 16.46 -1.62
C ILE A 213 8.10 16.94 -2.65
N ALA A 214 9.20 16.22 -2.81
CA ALA A 214 10.18 16.47 -3.85
C ALA A 214 9.73 15.87 -5.19
N TRP A 215 9.30 14.62 -5.15
CA TRP A 215 8.68 13.89 -6.26
C TRP A 215 7.90 12.68 -5.74
N GLN A 216 6.99 12.21 -6.57
CA GLN A 216 6.28 10.95 -6.41
C GLN A 216 6.36 10.19 -7.74
N ALA A 217 6.35 8.87 -7.68
CA ALA A 217 6.24 7.98 -8.83
C ALA A 217 5.27 6.85 -8.48
N GLY A 218 4.72 6.18 -9.46
CA GLY A 218 4.04 4.90 -9.22
C GLY A 218 5.03 3.91 -8.60
N TRP A 219 4.59 3.13 -7.62
CA TRP A 219 5.47 2.11 -7.06
C TRP A 219 5.69 1.01 -8.08
N GLY A 220 6.94 0.87 -8.46
CA GLY A 220 7.47 -0.19 -9.30
C GLY A 220 8.99 -0.11 -9.24
N ASN A 221 9.63 -1.19 -8.81
CA ASN A 221 11.05 -1.23 -8.56
C ASN A 221 11.74 -2.23 -9.48
N ASN A 222 12.84 -1.79 -10.09
CA ASN A 222 13.82 -2.68 -10.71
C ASN A 222 15.08 -2.70 -9.86
N GLU A 223 15.65 -3.87 -9.73
CA GLU A 223 16.90 -4.10 -9.02
C GLU A 223 18.02 -4.48 -9.99
N THR A 224 19.21 -3.93 -9.71
CA THR A 224 20.46 -4.34 -10.38
C THR A 224 21.49 -4.58 -9.29
N LEU A 225 21.90 -5.83 -9.13
CA LEU A 225 22.94 -6.26 -8.20
C LEU A 225 24.31 -5.83 -8.71
N LEU A 226 25.12 -5.25 -7.85
CA LEU A 226 26.45 -4.75 -8.19
C LEU A 226 27.57 -5.60 -7.61
N ALA A 227 27.32 -6.27 -6.49
CA ALA A 227 28.32 -7.08 -5.81
C ALA A 227 27.67 -8.14 -4.92
N GLU A 228 28.32 -9.28 -4.83
CA GLU A 228 28.20 -10.19 -3.72
C GLU A 228 29.42 -10.01 -2.80
N GLU A 229 29.26 -10.19 -1.49
CA GLU A 229 30.35 -10.17 -0.51
C GLU A 229 31.09 -8.82 -0.34
N GLY A 230 30.43 -7.68 -0.54
CA GLY A 230 30.96 -6.35 -0.17
C GLY A 230 32.03 -5.75 -1.04
N PHE A 231 32.39 -6.37 -2.14
CA PHE A 231 33.39 -5.84 -3.04
C PHE A 231 32.85 -5.68 -4.45
N VAL A 232 32.77 -4.45 -4.88
CA VAL A 232 32.47 -4.11 -6.27
C VAL A 232 33.79 -4.07 -7.05
N ALA A 233 33.84 -4.74 -8.20
CA ALA A 233 34.96 -4.61 -9.13
C ALA A 233 35.08 -3.15 -9.61
N ASP A 234 36.28 -2.70 -9.95
CA ASP A 234 36.49 -1.37 -10.53
C ASP A 234 36.91 -1.48 -12.01
N PRO A 235 36.06 -1.13 -12.99
CA PRO A 235 34.68 -0.64 -12.85
C PRO A 235 33.71 -1.70 -12.34
N PRO A 236 32.60 -1.31 -11.68
CA PRO A 236 31.60 -2.24 -11.19
C PRO A 236 30.99 -3.04 -12.33
N SER A 237 30.91 -4.37 -12.18
CA SER A 237 30.05 -5.22 -12.98
C SER A 237 28.63 -5.17 -12.41
N ASN A 238 27.62 -5.33 -13.26
CA ASN A 238 26.23 -5.36 -12.84
C ASN A 238 25.55 -6.62 -13.34
N GLU A 239 24.63 -7.14 -12.52
CA GLU A 239 23.70 -8.18 -12.88
C GLU A 239 22.28 -7.63 -12.67
N ALA A 240 21.52 -7.49 -13.75
CA ALA A 240 20.17 -6.97 -13.64
C ALA A 240 19.22 -8.08 -13.17
N PHE A 241 18.52 -7.84 -12.07
CA PHE A 241 17.43 -8.70 -11.60
C PHE A 241 16.10 -8.34 -12.26
N GLY A 242 15.91 -7.07 -12.64
CA GLY A 242 14.70 -6.58 -13.26
C GLY A 242 13.65 -6.17 -12.24
N PHE A 243 12.37 -6.26 -12.61
CA PHE A 243 11.25 -5.89 -11.74
C PHE A 243 11.14 -6.84 -10.54
N ILE A 244 11.07 -6.27 -9.33
CA ILE A 244 11.06 -7.01 -8.06
C ILE A 244 9.81 -6.75 -7.21
N GLY A 245 8.93 -5.88 -7.64
CA GLY A 245 7.68 -5.56 -6.95
C GLY A 245 7.15 -4.19 -7.31
N GLY A 246 5.87 -3.99 -7.08
CA GLY A 246 5.18 -2.74 -7.36
C GLY A 246 3.67 -2.84 -7.15
N SER A 247 3.03 -1.68 -7.23
CA SER A 247 1.59 -1.52 -7.06
C SER A 247 0.79 -2.46 -7.97
N GLY A 248 -0.11 -3.21 -7.38
CA GLY A 248 -1.05 -4.03 -8.12
C GLY A 248 -2.08 -3.20 -8.88
N GLY A 249 -2.48 -3.68 -10.04
CA GLY A 249 -3.49 -2.98 -10.83
C GLY A 249 -3.80 -3.64 -12.17
N GLY A 250 -4.67 -3.00 -12.93
CA GLY A 250 -5.15 -3.52 -14.21
C GLY A 250 -6.65 -3.77 -14.25
N PRO A 251 -7.16 -4.43 -15.26
CA PRO A 251 -8.57 -4.82 -15.35
C PRO A 251 -8.83 -6.14 -14.61
N SER A 252 -9.90 -6.22 -13.82
CA SER A 252 -10.49 -7.49 -13.41
C SER A 252 -10.74 -8.35 -14.66
N ASN A 253 -10.37 -9.62 -14.60
CA ASN A 253 -10.41 -10.49 -15.77
C ASN A 253 -10.83 -11.93 -15.50
N CYS A 254 -11.00 -12.32 -14.25
CA CYS A 254 -11.25 -13.71 -13.84
C CYS A 254 -12.37 -13.89 -12.80
N ALA A 255 -13.25 -12.89 -12.63
CA ALA A 255 -14.40 -12.98 -11.71
C ALA A 255 -15.38 -14.10 -12.08
N SER A 256 -15.45 -14.48 -13.34
CA SER A 256 -16.19 -15.65 -13.81
C SER A 256 -15.23 -16.68 -14.42
N GLN A 257 -15.40 -17.92 -14.00
CA GLN A 257 -14.44 -19.00 -14.27
C GLN A 257 -15.10 -20.26 -14.81
N SER A 258 -14.34 -21.05 -15.52
CA SER A 258 -14.67 -22.43 -15.84
C SER A 258 -13.59 -23.36 -15.35
N VAL A 259 -13.95 -24.33 -14.54
CA VAL A 259 -13.01 -25.30 -13.95
C VAL A 259 -13.14 -26.62 -14.69
N ASN A 260 -12.03 -27.12 -15.25
CA ASN A 260 -11.97 -28.47 -15.81
C ASN A 260 -12.01 -29.47 -14.66
N THR A 261 -13.11 -30.21 -14.55
CA THR A 261 -13.36 -31.16 -13.44
C THR A 261 -12.38 -32.33 -13.41
N THR A 262 -11.65 -32.59 -14.49
CA THR A 262 -10.69 -33.69 -14.57
C THR A 262 -9.29 -33.26 -14.18
N THR A 263 -8.88 -32.05 -14.57
CA THR A 263 -7.51 -31.54 -14.36
C THR A 263 -7.42 -30.48 -13.27
N GLY A 264 -8.54 -29.92 -12.83
CA GLY A 264 -8.57 -28.77 -11.92
C GLY A 264 -8.20 -27.45 -12.59
N ALA A 265 -7.89 -27.43 -13.89
CA ALA A 265 -7.47 -26.21 -14.57
C ALA A 265 -8.60 -25.16 -14.62
N VAL A 266 -8.28 -23.95 -14.19
CA VAL A 266 -9.16 -22.78 -14.25
C VAL A 266 -8.99 -22.06 -15.58
N THR A 267 -10.08 -21.63 -16.18
CA THR A 267 -10.12 -20.78 -17.36
C THR A 267 -10.95 -19.53 -17.02
N CYS A 268 -10.33 -18.38 -17.06
CA CYS A 268 -10.99 -17.09 -16.86
C CYS A 268 -11.91 -16.76 -18.03
N LEU A 269 -13.16 -16.45 -17.76
CA LEU A 269 -14.19 -16.15 -18.76
C LEU A 269 -14.48 -14.64 -18.82
N ALA A 270 -14.55 -13.97 -17.68
CA ALA A 270 -14.85 -12.55 -17.57
C ALA A 270 -14.38 -12.00 -16.22
N GLY A 271 -14.05 -10.70 -16.20
CA GLY A 271 -13.88 -9.95 -14.95
C GLY A 271 -15.20 -9.35 -14.45
N PHE A 272 -15.17 -8.74 -13.27
CA PHE A 272 -16.30 -7.97 -12.75
C PHE A 272 -16.70 -6.85 -13.72
N PRO A 273 -17.98 -6.61 -13.94
CA PRO A 273 -18.45 -5.53 -14.81
C PRO A 273 -17.93 -4.17 -14.32
N LYS A 274 -17.56 -3.33 -15.27
CA LYS A 274 -17.13 -1.96 -14.96
C LYS A 274 -18.25 -1.18 -14.28
N PRO A 275 -18.03 -0.65 -13.06
CA PRO A 275 -19.03 0.14 -12.35
C PRO A 275 -19.27 1.49 -13.05
N SER A 276 -20.43 2.08 -12.81
CA SER A 276 -20.85 3.34 -13.45
C SER A 276 -19.89 4.51 -13.15
N TYR A 277 -19.27 4.55 -11.99
CA TYR A 277 -18.31 5.59 -11.62
C TYR A 277 -17.01 5.52 -12.45
N GLN A 278 -16.67 4.37 -13.01
CA GLN A 278 -15.54 4.19 -13.93
C GLN A 278 -15.95 4.34 -15.42
N SER A 279 -17.13 4.84 -15.72
CA SER A 279 -17.66 4.90 -17.11
C SER A 279 -16.75 5.63 -18.09
N LYS A 280 -15.90 6.54 -17.63
CA LYS A 280 -14.92 7.26 -18.47
C LYS A 280 -13.63 6.49 -18.73
N LEU A 281 -13.37 5.41 -17.99
CA LEU A 281 -12.17 4.60 -18.15
C LEU A 281 -12.28 3.62 -19.33
N PRO A 282 -11.14 3.18 -19.89
CA PRO A 282 -11.14 2.19 -20.98
C PRO A 282 -11.64 0.82 -20.52
N GLY A 283 -11.88 -0.07 -21.46
CA GLY A 283 -12.28 -1.44 -21.19
C GLY A 283 -13.75 -1.58 -20.75
N LYS A 284 -14.14 -2.81 -20.44
CA LYS A 284 -15.51 -3.20 -20.05
C LYS A 284 -15.62 -3.76 -18.64
N TYR A 285 -14.49 -4.00 -17.99
CA TYR A 285 -14.39 -4.57 -16.67
C TYR A 285 -13.89 -3.54 -15.65
N ARG A 286 -14.09 -3.84 -14.37
CA ARG A 286 -13.56 -3.07 -13.23
C ARG A 286 -12.06 -2.83 -13.42
N GLN A 287 -11.60 -1.60 -13.15
CA GLN A 287 -10.21 -1.17 -13.28
C GLN A 287 -9.63 -0.87 -11.89
N LEU A 288 -8.41 -1.29 -11.63
CA LEU A 288 -7.66 -1.07 -10.39
C LEU A 288 -6.36 -0.30 -10.66
N PRO A 289 -5.82 0.40 -9.63
CA PRO A 289 -6.49 0.80 -8.39
C PRO A 289 -7.41 2.02 -8.59
N ASP A 290 -8.13 2.43 -7.53
CA ASP A 290 -8.94 3.67 -7.54
C ASP A 290 -8.09 4.87 -7.12
N VAL A 291 -7.25 4.70 -6.11
CA VAL A 291 -6.40 5.69 -5.47
C VAL A 291 -5.12 5.01 -5.01
N SER A 292 -4.08 5.76 -4.69
CA SER A 292 -2.83 5.20 -4.17
C SER A 292 -2.26 6.04 -3.03
N TRP A 293 -1.37 5.44 -2.24
CA TRP A 293 -0.57 6.15 -1.26
C TRP A 293 0.82 5.50 -1.14
N LEU A 294 1.64 5.94 -0.15
CA LEU A 294 2.99 5.44 0.05
C LEU A 294 3.00 3.92 0.27
N ALA A 295 3.79 3.21 -0.53
CA ALA A 295 3.88 1.76 -0.50
C ALA A 295 5.29 1.21 -0.74
N ASP A 296 6.15 1.93 -1.44
CA ASP A 296 7.48 1.45 -1.83
C ASP A 296 8.35 1.16 -0.60
N PRO A 297 8.83 -0.09 -0.38
CA PRO A 297 9.64 -0.43 0.79
C PRO A 297 11.01 0.28 0.82
N TYR A 298 11.56 0.67 -0.31
CA TYR A 298 12.81 1.43 -0.38
C TYR A 298 12.64 2.91 0.02
N THR A 299 11.42 3.40 0.02
CA THR A 299 11.02 4.68 0.60
C THR A 299 9.98 4.46 1.69
N GLY A 300 10.10 3.35 2.40
CA GLY A 300 9.12 2.80 3.31
C GLY A 300 8.97 3.56 4.62
N VAL A 301 8.13 3.01 5.45
CA VAL A 301 7.73 3.60 6.73
C VAL A 301 8.33 2.84 7.92
N ALA A 302 8.56 3.56 9.01
CA ALA A 302 8.98 2.95 10.26
C ALA A 302 7.80 2.29 10.97
N ILE A 303 8.01 1.09 11.48
CA ILE A 303 7.13 0.42 12.43
C ILE A 303 7.89 -0.03 13.65
N LEU A 304 7.20 -0.22 14.76
CA LEU A 304 7.78 -0.71 16.01
C LEU A 304 7.14 -2.03 16.41
N ILE A 305 7.89 -3.10 16.36
CA ILE A 305 7.40 -4.46 16.59
C ILE A 305 8.14 -5.14 17.75
N SER A 306 7.41 -5.89 18.58
CA SER A 306 8.00 -6.81 19.55
C SER A 306 8.40 -8.11 18.89
N VAL A 307 9.67 -8.44 18.94
CA VAL A 307 10.15 -9.74 18.45
C VAL A 307 10.11 -10.79 19.58
N PRO A 308 9.72 -12.04 19.26
CA PRO A 308 9.67 -13.11 20.24
C PRO A 308 11.06 -13.40 20.83
N GLY A 309 11.13 -13.56 22.14
CA GLY A 309 12.38 -13.88 22.86
C GLY A 309 12.13 -14.13 24.34
N ASN A 310 13.18 -14.52 25.09
CA ASN A 310 13.10 -14.69 26.55
C ASN A 310 12.74 -13.39 27.28
N VAL A 311 13.09 -12.25 26.70
CA VAL A 311 12.60 -10.92 27.04
C VAL A 311 12.15 -10.32 25.71
N PRO A 312 10.87 -9.97 25.55
CA PRO A 312 10.41 -9.31 24.34
C PRO A 312 11.20 -8.01 24.12
N GLU A 313 11.87 -7.92 23.00
CA GLU A 313 12.59 -6.74 22.58
C GLU A 313 11.79 -6.05 21.49
N ARG A 314 11.64 -4.72 21.57
CA ARG A 314 11.07 -3.92 20.50
C ARG A 314 12.14 -3.49 19.54
N VAL A 315 11.89 -3.73 18.27
CA VAL A 315 12.80 -3.32 17.20
C VAL A 315 12.06 -2.42 16.21
N TRP A 316 12.77 -1.42 15.73
CA TRP A 316 12.31 -0.62 14.60
C TRP A 316 12.59 -1.37 13.31
N GLN A 317 11.62 -1.40 12.43
CA GLN A 317 11.76 -1.95 11.10
C GLN A 317 11.29 -0.94 10.05
N VAL A 318 11.69 -1.14 8.79
CA VAL A 318 11.24 -0.36 7.64
C VAL A 318 10.43 -1.28 6.75
N TRP A 319 9.20 -0.87 6.48
CA TRP A 319 8.28 -1.67 5.66
C TRP A 319 7.59 -0.83 4.59
N GLY A 320 7.11 -1.51 3.58
CA GLY A 320 6.31 -0.98 2.47
C GLY A 320 5.16 -1.93 2.17
N GLY A 321 4.73 -1.94 0.92
CA GLY A 321 3.58 -2.67 0.43
C GLY A 321 2.35 -1.78 0.30
N THR A 322 1.41 -2.18 -0.53
CA THR A 322 0.08 -1.57 -0.56
C THR A 322 -0.65 -1.76 0.78
N SER A 323 -0.11 -2.64 1.63
CA SER A 323 -0.44 -2.81 3.05
C SER A 323 -0.20 -1.57 3.91
N VAL A 324 0.74 -0.69 3.55
CA VAL A 324 0.91 0.63 4.18
C VAL A 324 -0.13 1.62 3.63
N ALA A 325 -0.37 1.59 2.33
CA ALA A 325 -1.25 2.53 1.65
C ALA A 325 -2.73 2.35 2.06
N ALA A 326 -3.20 1.13 2.21
CA ALA A 326 -4.61 0.83 2.51
C ALA A 326 -5.06 1.36 3.88
N PRO A 327 -4.37 1.10 5.01
CA PRO A 327 -4.74 1.65 6.32
C PRO A 327 -4.58 3.17 6.39
N MET A 328 -3.58 3.75 5.72
CA MET A 328 -3.43 5.20 5.62
C MET A 328 -4.65 5.83 4.92
N PHE A 329 -5.05 5.27 3.77
CA PHE A 329 -6.22 5.76 3.04
C PHE A 329 -7.53 5.55 3.81
N SER A 330 -7.70 4.41 4.46
CA SER A 330 -8.85 4.11 5.31
C SER A 330 -8.98 5.11 6.46
N ALA A 331 -7.86 5.49 7.05
CA ALA A 331 -7.79 6.52 8.08
C ALA A 331 -8.17 7.92 7.54
N LEU A 332 -7.70 8.28 6.35
CA LEU A 332 -8.10 9.53 5.71
C LEU A 332 -9.59 9.54 5.37
N TRP A 333 -10.14 8.39 4.94
CA TRP A 333 -11.58 8.27 4.68
C TRP A 333 -12.41 8.43 5.97
N ALA A 334 -11.90 7.95 7.11
CA ALA A 334 -12.51 8.22 8.41
C ALA A 334 -12.47 9.72 8.77
N ILE A 335 -11.40 10.44 8.43
CA ILE A 335 -11.36 11.91 8.56
C ILE A 335 -12.38 12.58 7.64
N ALA A 336 -12.52 12.13 6.40
CA ALA A 336 -13.51 12.65 5.46
C ALA A 336 -14.95 12.44 5.96
N ASN A 337 -15.26 11.28 6.56
CA ASN A 337 -16.54 11.03 7.24
C ASN A 337 -16.77 12.00 8.40
N GLN A 338 -15.75 12.28 9.21
CA GLN A 338 -15.85 13.25 10.29
C GLN A 338 -16.16 14.64 9.74
N GLU A 339 -15.50 15.08 8.69
CA GLU A 339 -15.68 16.38 8.08
C GLU A 339 -17.05 16.53 7.39
N ALA A 340 -17.50 15.49 6.73
CA ALA A 340 -18.85 15.43 6.14
C ALA A 340 -19.95 15.43 7.23
N GLY A 341 -19.62 15.10 8.49
CA GLY A 341 -20.58 14.96 9.58
C GLY A 341 -21.54 13.76 9.42
N ALA A 342 -21.26 12.85 8.49
CA ALA A 342 -22.06 11.67 8.21
C ALA A 342 -21.20 10.60 7.50
N PRO A 343 -21.57 9.30 7.58
CA PRO A 343 -20.95 8.26 6.77
C PRO A 343 -21.09 8.56 5.28
N LEU A 344 -19.99 8.57 4.56
CA LEU A 344 -19.96 8.73 3.10
C LEU A 344 -20.17 7.40 2.35
N GLY A 345 -19.98 6.27 3.03
CA GLY A 345 -20.07 4.94 2.43
C GLY A 345 -18.83 4.62 1.59
N GLN A 346 -19.02 3.86 0.52
CA GLN A 346 -17.96 3.43 -0.38
C GLN A 346 -17.15 4.62 -0.92
N ALA A 347 -15.81 4.57 -0.80
CA ALA A 347 -14.93 5.66 -1.23
C ALA A 347 -14.72 5.71 -2.75
N ALA A 348 -14.59 4.55 -3.41
CA ALA A 348 -14.25 4.47 -4.83
C ALA A 348 -15.06 5.39 -5.76
N PRO A 349 -16.40 5.51 -5.66
CA PRO A 349 -17.17 6.40 -6.54
C PRO A 349 -16.76 7.87 -6.47
N TYR A 350 -16.32 8.32 -5.29
CA TYR A 350 -15.91 9.70 -5.08
C TYR A 350 -14.57 10.02 -5.74
N MET A 351 -13.66 9.04 -5.83
CA MET A 351 -12.33 9.22 -6.43
C MET A 351 -12.43 9.78 -7.86
N TYR A 352 -13.42 9.37 -8.62
CA TYR A 352 -13.62 9.79 -10.01
C TYR A 352 -14.34 11.14 -10.18
N SER A 353 -14.67 11.80 -9.09
CA SER A 353 -15.37 13.10 -9.07
C SER A 353 -14.71 14.14 -8.16
N LEU A 354 -13.53 13.87 -7.65
CA LEU A 354 -12.80 14.79 -6.80
C LEU A 354 -12.50 16.11 -7.50
N PRO A 355 -12.54 17.24 -6.78
CA PRO A 355 -12.12 18.53 -7.34
C PRO A 355 -10.61 18.56 -7.60
N ALA A 356 -10.20 19.43 -8.51
CA ALA A 356 -8.79 19.66 -8.81
C ALA A 356 -8.00 20.03 -7.54
N GLY A 357 -6.86 19.38 -7.33
CA GLY A 357 -6.01 19.59 -6.17
C GLY A 357 -6.31 18.72 -4.95
N ALA A 358 -7.40 17.94 -4.97
CA ALA A 358 -7.70 16.97 -3.92
C ALA A 358 -6.76 15.76 -3.94
N VAL A 359 -6.16 15.48 -5.09
CA VAL A 359 -5.13 14.46 -5.28
C VAL A 359 -3.95 15.02 -6.07
N TYR A 360 -2.80 14.44 -5.87
CA TYR A 360 -1.62 14.61 -6.72
C TYR A 360 -1.70 13.57 -7.83
N ASP A 361 -1.82 14.02 -9.06
CA ASP A 361 -1.75 13.17 -10.26
C ASP A 361 -0.34 12.63 -10.42
N ILE A 362 -0.16 11.33 -10.40
CA ILE A 362 1.15 10.67 -10.47
C ILE A 362 1.45 10.38 -11.92
N VAL A 363 2.41 11.11 -12.45
CA VAL A 363 2.82 11.03 -13.85
C VAL A 363 4.21 10.43 -13.97
N PRO A 364 4.58 9.90 -15.15
CA PRO A 364 5.94 9.42 -15.38
C PRO A 364 6.98 10.49 -15.03
N VAL A 365 8.04 10.09 -14.36
CA VAL A 365 9.13 11.00 -14.01
C VAL A 365 9.84 11.46 -15.30
N GLY A 366 9.72 12.72 -15.64
CA GLY A 366 10.15 13.25 -16.94
C GLY A 366 11.66 13.36 -17.15
N SER A 367 12.47 13.17 -16.10
CA SER A 367 13.93 13.19 -16.17
C SER A 367 14.52 12.28 -15.12
N LYS A 368 15.67 11.68 -15.43
CA LYS A 368 16.44 10.89 -14.49
C LYS A 368 16.95 11.76 -13.34
N THR A 369 16.71 11.32 -12.13
CA THR A 369 17.31 11.86 -10.92
C THR A 369 18.11 10.75 -10.26
N ASN A 370 19.35 11.04 -9.90
CA ASN A 370 20.24 10.06 -9.29
C ASN A 370 20.54 10.45 -7.84
N VAL A 371 20.37 9.50 -6.96
CA VAL A 371 20.93 9.55 -5.61
C VAL A 371 22.31 8.89 -5.64
N ARG A 372 23.27 9.50 -4.95
CA ARG A 372 24.64 8.98 -4.87
C ARG A 372 24.84 8.24 -3.57
N GLY A 373 25.57 7.14 -3.64
CA GLY A 373 26.10 6.41 -2.50
C GLY A 373 27.60 6.17 -2.64
N SER A 374 28.18 5.56 -1.62
CA SER A 374 29.54 5.04 -1.66
C SER A 374 29.47 3.52 -1.71
N ILE A 375 30.28 2.92 -2.58
CA ILE A 375 30.41 1.48 -2.69
C ILE A 375 31.84 1.14 -2.33
N LEU A 376 32.04 0.07 -1.56
CA LEU A 376 33.37 -0.48 -1.31
C LEU A 376 33.86 -1.21 -2.57
N ASP A 377 34.98 -0.78 -3.10
CA ASP A 377 35.68 -1.44 -4.20
C ASP A 377 37.04 -1.99 -3.75
N THR A 378 37.82 -2.55 -4.68
CA THR A 378 39.13 -3.12 -4.39
C THR A 378 40.19 -2.09 -3.92
N SER A 379 39.94 -0.80 -4.11
CA SER A 379 40.81 0.31 -3.68
C SER A 379 40.33 1.02 -2.41
N GLY A 380 39.11 0.70 -1.95
CA GLY A 380 38.45 1.31 -0.81
C GLY A 380 37.05 1.85 -1.18
N ALA A 381 36.51 2.75 -0.37
CA ALA A 381 35.21 3.34 -0.65
C ALA A 381 35.28 4.36 -1.79
N THR A 382 34.56 4.10 -2.86
CA THR A 382 34.45 4.98 -4.01
C THR A 382 33.00 5.45 -4.19
N ALA A 383 32.81 6.73 -4.51
CA ALA A 383 31.50 7.29 -4.76
C ALA A 383 31.10 7.10 -6.24
N TYR A 384 30.05 6.33 -6.47
CA TYR A 384 29.45 6.13 -7.79
C TYR A 384 28.08 6.79 -7.85
N SER A 385 27.64 7.21 -9.03
CA SER A 385 26.23 7.51 -9.30
C SER A 385 25.56 6.29 -9.94
N ALA A 386 24.26 6.10 -9.69
CA ALA A 386 23.51 5.05 -10.33
C ALA A 386 23.62 5.09 -11.87
N ASP A 387 23.63 6.28 -12.48
CA ASP A 387 23.85 6.45 -13.92
C ASP A 387 25.22 5.99 -14.40
N ALA A 388 26.27 6.24 -13.63
CA ALA A 388 27.61 5.80 -14.02
C ALA A 388 27.71 4.25 -14.06
N ILE A 389 27.00 3.59 -13.12
CA ILE A 389 26.98 2.14 -13.02
C ILE A 389 26.09 1.53 -14.10
N MET A 390 24.93 2.11 -14.33
CA MET A 390 23.96 1.63 -15.33
C MET A 390 24.35 2.00 -16.76
N GLY A 391 25.50 2.64 -16.97
CA GLY A 391 25.94 3.06 -18.30
C GLY A 391 25.09 4.15 -18.97
N GLY A 392 24.28 4.85 -18.19
CA GLY A 392 23.34 5.85 -18.72
C GLY A 392 22.13 5.28 -19.46
N GLU A 393 21.96 3.97 -19.48
CA GLU A 393 21.01 3.24 -20.32
C GLU A 393 19.65 2.95 -19.66
N GLY A 394 19.23 3.68 -18.70
CA GLY A 394 17.84 3.52 -18.24
C GLY A 394 16.86 4.32 -19.11
N PRO A 395 15.60 3.92 -19.28
CA PRO A 395 14.58 4.78 -19.82
C PRO A 395 14.56 6.08 -19.04
N GLY A 396 14.51 7.23 -19.72
CA GLY A 396 14.61 8.57 -19.11
C GLY A 396 13.43 8.99 -18.21
N THR A 397 12.64 8.02 -17.72
CA THR A 397 11.35 8.23 -17.04
C THR A 397 11.33 7.75 -15.59
N PHE A 398 12.45 7.35 -15.02
CA PHE A 398 12.51 6.88 -13.64
C PHE A 398 13.67 7.50 -12.84
N VAL A 399 13.58 7.41 -11.53
CA VAL A 399 14.60 7.81 -10.56
C VAL A 399 15.37 6.57 -10.14
N SER A 400 16.68 6.71 -9.95
CA SER A 400 17.53 5.61 -9.47
C SER A 400 18.26 6.02 -8.21
N ALA A 401 18.45 5.09 -7.30
CA ALA A 401 19.26 5.22 -6.10
C ALA A 401 20.27 4.08 -6.01
N LEU A 402 21.43 4.39 -5.50
CA LEU A 402 22.45 3.42 -5.15
C LEU A 402 22.32 3.08 -3.67
N TRP A 403 22.23 1.79 -3.36
CA TRP A 403 22.14 1.29 -1.99
C TRP A 403 23.30 0.36 -1.69
N ASP A 404 23.79 0.46 -0.46
CA ASP A 404 24.79 -0.44 0.10
C ASP A 404 24.14 -1.16 1.28
N TYR A 405 23.90 -2.45 1.10
CA TYR A 405 23.21 -3.30 2.08
C TYR A 405 24.22 -4.07 2.92
N ALA A 406 24.82 -3.41 3.89
CA ALA A 406 25.75 -4.06 4.81
C ALA A 406 25.17 -5.24 5.60
N PHE A 407 23.85 -5.34 5.71
CA PHE A 407 23.18 -6.44 6.44
C PHE A 407 22.93 -7.69 5.59
N LEU A 408 23.09 -7.61 4.26
CA LEU A 408 23.01 -8.74 3.34
C LEU A 408 24.40 -9.16 2.87
N GLU A 409 25.32 -9.30 3.82
CA GLU A 409 26.70 -9.72 3.53
C GLU A 409 27.36 -8.87 2.45
N ASP A 410 27.25 -7.54 2.61
CA ASP A 410 27.92 -6.57 1.77
C ASP A 410 27.42 -6.51 0.30
N THR A 411 26.16 -6.69 0.08
CA THR A 411 25.56 -6.53 -1.25
C THR A 411 25.31 -5.06 -1.58
N ALA A 412 25.80 -4.59 -2.71
CA ALA A 412 25.50 -3.28 -3.25
C ALA A 412 24.57 -3.42 -4.46
N LEU A 413 23.59 -2.53 -4.55
CA LEU A 413 22.60 -2.58 -5.62
C LEU A 413 22.12 -1.20 -6.08
N VAL A 414 21.61 -1.12 -7.29
CA VAL A 414 20.88 0.04 -7.81
C VAL A 414 19.41 -0.31 -7.83
N ILE A 415 18.60 0.52 -7.17
CA ILE A 415 17.15 0.47 -7.27
C ILE A 415 16.68 1.55 -8.22
N SER A 416 15.88 1.18 -9.21
CA SER A 416 15.18 2.09 -10.09
C SER A 416 13.71 2.15 -9.70
N PHE A 417 13.23 3.36 -9.42
CA PHE A 417 11.89 3.64 -8.93
C PHE A 417 10.97 4.09 -10.06
N GLY A 418 9.67 3.86 -9.92
CA GLY A 418 8.66 4.26 -10.89
C GLY A 418 8.81 3.56 -12.23
N THR A 419 9.33 2.32 -12.21
CA THR A 419 9.46 1.52 -13.41
C THR A 419 8.13 0.84 -13.73
N ASP A 420 7.71 1.00 -14.99
CA ASP A 420 6.57 0.26 -15.49
C ASP A 420 6.93 -1.21 -15.66
N CYS A 421 5.96 -2.08 -15.52
CA CYS A 421 6.12 -3.50 -15.83
C CYS A 421 6.71 -3.79 -17.23
N THR A 422 6.48 -2.90 -18.19
CA THR A 422 7.01 -3.02 -19.56
C THR A 422 8.47 -2.62 -19.72
N GLN A 423 9.06 -1.96 -18.73
CA GLN A 423 10.39 -1.37 -18.81
C GLN A 423 11.46 -2.15 -18.06
N ALA A 424 11.08 -3.25 -17.41
CA ALA A 424 12.04 -4.12 -16.76
C ALA A 424 13.07 -4.61 -17.81
N PRO A 425 14.37 -4.33 -17.65
CA PRO A 425 15.37 -4.91 -18.52
C PRO A 425 15.33 -6.43 -18.32
N GLY A 426 14.83 -7.12 -19.32
CA GLY A 426 14.71 -8.57 -19.26
C GLY A 426 16.09 -9.23 -19.20
N LEU A 427 16.48 -9.71 -18.04
CA LEU A 427 17.57 -10.66 -17.88
C LEU A 427 17.11 -11.78 -16.94
N GLY A 428 16.72 -12.82 -17.53
CA GLY A 428 16.88 -14.20 -17.09
C GLY A 428 15.82 -14.79 -16.18
N PHE A 429 15.28 -14.15 -15.19
CA PHE A 429 14.35 -14.78 -14.25
C PHE A 429 13.06 -13.98 -14.00
N ILE A 430 13.09 -12.67 -14.18
CA ILE A 430 11.94 -11.81 -13.93
C ILE A 430 11.44 -11.27 -15.24
N THR A 431 10.29 -11.74 -15.60
CA THR A 431 9.63 -11.40 -16.86
C THR A 431 9.00 -10.02 -16.76
N GLN A 432 9.01 -9.31 -17.87
CA GLN A 432 8.19 -8.13 -18.09
C GLN A 432 6.72 -8.46 -17.78
N CYS A 433 6.00 -7.53 -17.19
CA CYS A 433 4.56 -7.67 -17.10
C CYS A 433 3.93 -7.89 -18.48
N ASN A 434 2.91 -8.73 -18.55
CA ASN A 434 2.32 -9.13 -19.82
C ASN A 434 1.52 -7.98 -20.47
N ALA A 435 1.83 -7.64 -21.70
CA ALA A 435 0.92 -6.84 -22.53
C ALA A 435 -0.31 -7.71 -22.91
N PRO A 436 -1.54 -7.16 -22.91
CA PRO A 436 -1.93 -5.75 -22.90
C PRO A 436 -2.25 -5.19 -21.51
N THR A 437 -2.04 -5.95 -20.44
CA THR A 437 -2.34 -5.52 -19.07
C THR A 437 -1.19 -4.80 -18.38
N ALA A 438 -0.11 -4.56 -19.12
CA ALA A 438 1.05 -3.86 -18.61
C ALA A 438 0.69 -2.57 -17.87
N LEU A 439 1.21 -2.46 -16.65
CA LEU A 439 0.94 -1.34 -15.75
C LEU A 439 1.84 -0.16 -16.12
N HIS A 440 1.28 1.05 -16.17
CA HIS A 440 2.04 2.27 -16.43
C HIS A 440 1.33 3.50 -15.92
N THR A 441 2.11 4.45 -15.42
CA THR A 441 1.61 5.77 -15.03
C THR A 441 1.36 6.66 -16.24
N LYS A 442 0.38 7.55 -16.12
CA LYS A 442 0.06 8.57 -17.13
C LYS A 442 -0.75 9.70 -16.50
N VAL A 443 -0.92 10.80 -17.22
CA VAL A 443 -1.80 11.89 -16.81
C VAL A 443 -3.25 11.42 -16.64
N GLY A 444 -3.85 11.78 -15.52
CA GLY A 444 -5.17 11.33 -15.09
C GLY A 444 -5.13 9.90 -14.53
N TRP A 445 -6.26 9.23 -14.53
CA TRP A 445 -6.31 7.86 -14.01
C TRP A 445 -5.37 6.93 -14.77
N ASP A 446 -4.61 6.12 -14.05
CA ASP A 446 -3.78 5.05 -14.56
C ASP A 446 -3.92 3.76 -13.72
N ASN A 447 -3.36 2.67 -14.25
CA ASN A 447 -3.49 1.35 -13.65
C ASN A 447 -2.35 0.98 -12.67
N VAL A 448 -1.61 1.97 -12.18
CA VAL A 448 -0.61 1.85 -11.11
C VAL A 448 -1.07 2.62 -9.88
N THR A 449 -1.57 3.86 -10.10
CA THR A 449 -1.84 4.82 -9.03
C THR A 449 -3.30 5.28 -8.95
N GLY A 450 -4.17 4.74 -9.82
CA GLY A 450 -5.56 5.19 -9.87
C GLY A 450 -5.64 6.67 -10.24
N VAL A 451 -6.38 7.45 -9.45
CA VAL A 451 -6.47 8.90 -9.63
C VAL A 451 -5.29 9.66 -9.02
N GLY A 452 -4.34 8.94 -8.41
CA GLY A 452 -3.16 9.51 -7.75
C GLY A 452 -3.19 9.39 -6.23
N SER A 453 -2.33 10.15 -5.54
CA SER A 453 -2.21 10.15 -4.07
C SER A 453 -2.94 11.36 -3.44
N PRO A 454 -3.50 11.23 -2.21
CA PRO A 454 -4.28 12.30 -1.61
C PRO A 454 -3.45 13.55 -1.27
N ASN A 455 -3.97 14.74 -1.53
CA ASN A 455 -3.67 15.94 -0.77
C ASN A 455 -4.67 15.99 0.38
N ALA A 456 -4.31 15.45 1.53
CA ALA A 456 -5.27 15.06 2.55
C ALA A 456 -6.22 16.19 2.98
N LYS A 457 -5.70 17.44 3.13
CA LYS A 457 -6.58 18.56 3.47
C LYS A 457 -7.56 18.87 2.35
N ALA A 458 -7.09 19.07 1.13
CA ALA A 458 -7.97 19.39 0.01
C ALA A 458 -8.91 18.22 -0.35
N PHE A 459 -8.48 16.99 -0.08
CA PHE A 459 -9.29 15.80 -0.22
C PHE A 459 -10.47 15.81 0.77
N ALA A 460 -10.20 15.94 2.07
CA ALA A 460 -11.21 15.94 3.12
C ALA A 460 -12.14 17.16 3.00
N ASP A 461 -11.60 18.36 2.79
CA ASP A 461 -12.36 19.61 2.57
C ASP A 461 -13.40 19.45 1.44
N SER A 462 -13.18 18.55 0.46
CA SER A 462 -14.12 18.33 -0.64
C SER A 462 -15.44 17.70 -0.20
N PHE A 463 -15.47 17.12 1.00
CA PHE A 463 -16.65 16.52 1.62
C PHE A 463 -17.32 17.41 2.67
N HIS A 464 -16.75 18.59 2.93
CA HIS A 464 -17.34 19.53 3.88
C HIS A 464 -18.75 19.94 3.44
N PRO A 465 -19.77 19.86 4.32
CA PRO A 465 -21.12 20.27 3.96
C PRO A 465 -21.12 21.72 3.49
N ALA A 466 -21.67 21.97 2.30
CA ALA A 466 -21.87 23.35 1.85
C ALA A 466 -22.66 24.10 2.92
N ALA A 467 -22.15 25.25 3.36
CA ALA A 467 -22.83 26.07 4.36
C ALA A 467 -24.28 26.28 3.93
N ALA A 468 -25.23 25.87 4.77
CA ALA A 468 -26.64 26.04 4.48
C ALA A 468 -26.89 27.52 4.19
N VAL A 469 -27.19 27.83 2.94
CA VAL A 469 -27.62 29.17 2.55
C VAL A 469 -28.93 29.41 3.29
N THR A 470 -28.86 30.02 4.44
CA THR A 470 -30.06 30.52 5.15
C THR A 470 -30.75 31.52 4.22
N LYS A 471 -31.84 31.08 3.61
CA LYS A 471 -32.75 31.95 2.84
C LYS A 471 -33.53 32.83 3.78
#